data_420071550cdee853f239a22c001f01c5
#
_entry.id   420071550cdee853f239a22c001f01c5
#
_cell.length_a   1.000
_cell.length_b   1.000
_cell.length_c   1.000
_cell.angle_alpha   90.00
_cell.angle_beta   90.00
_cell.angle_gamma   90.00
#
_symmetry.space_group_name_H-M   'P 1'
#
loop_
_entity.id
_entity.type
_entity.pdbx_description
1 polymer ?
#
loop_
_entity_poly.entity_id
_entity_poly.type
_entity_poly.pdbx_seq_one_letter_code
_entity_poly.pdbx_strand_id
1 'polypeptide(L)'
;MIQPQTRLRVADNTGAKEIMCIRVLGGSGRRYANIGDVVVASVKKATPGGVVKKGEVVKAVVVRTASGLRREDGTYIRFDENAAVIIKDDKSPKGTRIFGPVARELREKDYTKILSLAPEVL
;
A
#
# COMPACT_ATOMS: atom_id res chain seq x y z
N MET A 1 -6.53 5.81 -9.77
CA MET A 1 -6.94 5.65 -8.37
C MET A 1 -7.28 4.19 -8.08
N ILE A 2 -7.09 3.78 -6.85
CA ILE A 2 -7.32 2.40 -6.45
C ILE A 2 -8.78 2.21 -6.11
N GLN A 3 -9.41 1.20 -6.67
CA GLN A 3 -10.82 0.86 -6.44
C GLN A 3 -10.95 -0.65 -6.26
N PRO A 4 -12.12 -1.16 -5.83
CA PRO A 4 -12.32 -2.60 -5.76
C PRO A 4 -11.99 -3.26 -7.11
N GLN A 5 -11.34 -4.42 -7.04
CA GLN A 5 -10.81 -5.21 -8.15
C GLN A 5 -9.51 -4.65 -8.77
N THR A 6 -8.99 -3.52 -8.34
CA THR A 6 -7.67 -3.06 -8.76
C THR A 6 -6.60 -3.98 -8.17
N ARG A 7 -5.65 -4.39 -9.01
CA ARG A 7 -4.51 -5.17 -8.55
C ARG A 7 -3.36 -4.26 -8.22
N LEU A 8 -2.71 -4.55 -7.08
CA LEU A 8 -1.57 -3.77 -6.59
C LEU A 8 -0.40 -4.69 -6.38
N ARG A 9 0.79 -4.16 -6.65
CA ARG A 9 2.02 -4.82 -6.28
C ARG A 9 2.26 -4.67 -4.79
N VAL A 10 2.83 -5.68 -4.16
CA VAL A 10 3.19 -5.62 -2.74
C VAL A 10 4.65 -5.20 -2.63
N ALA A 11 4.90 -4.11 -1.91
CA ALA A 11 6.22 -3.49 -1.81
C ALA A 11 6.96 -3.87 -0.53
N ASP A 12 6.72 -5.09 -0.02
CA ASP A 12 7.39 -5.54 1.20
C ASP A 12 7.85 -6.99 1.07
N ASN A 13 8.51 -7.49 2.12
CA ASN A 13 9.08 -8.83 2.14
C ASN A 13 8.22 -9.85 2.88
N THR A 14 6.91 -9.65 2.96
CA THR A 14 5.99 -10.61 3.59
C THR A 14 5.81 -11.89 2.80
N GLY A 15 6.25 -11.90 1.55
CA GLY A 15 6.05 -13.00 0.63
C GLY A 15 4.90 -12.80 -0.36
N ALA A 16 3.96 -11.94 -0.06
CA ALA A 16 2.92 -11.57 -1.02
C ALA A 16 3.55 -10.74 -2.13
N LYS A 17 3.14 -11.00 -3.37
CA LYS A 17 3.64 -10.27 -4.55
C LYS A 17 2.59 -9.40 -5.19
N GLU A 18 1.35 -9.87 -5.21
CA GLU A 18 0.24 -9.16 -5.80
C GLU A 18 -1.01 -9.35 -4.98
N ILE A 19 -1.72 -8.25 -4.74
CA ILE A 19 -2.99 -8.25 -4.04
C ILE A 19 -4.05 -7.59 -4.90
N MET A 20 -5.31 -7.94 -4.67
CA MET A 20 -6.44 -7.31 -5.34
C MET A 20 -7.31 -6.61 -4.31
N CYS A 21 -7.58 -5.33 -4.53
CA CYS A 21 -8.43 -4.55 -3.64
C CYS A 21 -9.85 -5.12 -3.63
N ILE A 22 -10.37 -5.39 -2.45
CA ILE A 22 -11.75 -5.81 -2.25
C ILE A 22 -12.60 -4.62 -1.82
N ARG A 23 -12.07 -3.81 -0.91
CA ARG A 23 -12.80 -2.72 -0.30
C ARG A 23 -11.86 -1.61 0.12
N VAL A 24 -12.31 -0.36 -0.03
CA VAL A 24 -11.57 0.81 0.45
C VAL A 24 -12.13 1.19 1.82
N LEU A 25 -11.28 1.28 2.82
CA LEU A 25 -11.68 1.68 4.18
C LEU A 25 -11.65 3.20 4.32
N GLY A 26 -12.34 3.70 5.33
CA GLY A 26 -12.30 5.13 5.64
C GLY A 26 -13.62 5.87 5.48
N GLY A 27 -14.73 5.14 5.47
CA GLY A 27 -16.05 5.77 5.44
C GLY A 27 -17.04 5.03 4.59
N SER A 28 -18.31 5.27 4.86
CA SER A 28 -19.39 4.66 4.11
C SER A 28 -19.39 5.18 2.67
N GLY A 29 -19.48 4.27 1.71
CA GLY A 29 -19.57 4.61 0.29
C GLY A 29 -18.27 5.07 -0.35
N ARG A 30 -17.15 4.91 0.32
CA ARG A 30 -15.86 5.30 -0.24
C ARG A 30 -15.51 4.40 -1.41
N ARG A 31 -15.21 5.02 -2.57
CA ARG A 31 -14.98 4.30 -3.82
C ARG A 31 -13.51 4.14 -4.19
N TYR A 32 -12.68 5.13 -3.83
CA TYR A 32 -11.30 5.20 -4.31
C TYR A 32 -10.32 5.37 -3.17
N ALA A 33 -9.18 4.69 -3.29
CA ALA A 33 -8.06 4.87 -2.38
C ALA A 33 -6.93 5.62 -3.10
N ASN A 34 -6.23 6.45 -2.35
CA ASN A 34 -5.02 7.12 -2.81
C ASN A 34 -3.91 6.83 -1.80
N ILE A 35 -2.74 7.44 -1.99
CA ILE A 35 -1.58 7.24 -1.13
C ILE A 35 -1.97 7.53 0.33
N GLY A 36 -1.64 6.59 1.21
CA GLY A 36 -1.95 6.69 2.64
C GLY A 36 -3.30 6.11 3.03
N ASP A 37 -4.12 5.70 2.09
CA ASP A 37 -5.40 5.07 2.38
C ASP A 37 -5.23 3.56 2.58
N VAL A 38 -6.08 2.97 3.41
CA VAL A 38 -6.06 1.55 3.72
C VAL A 38 -7.12 0.83 2.91
N VAL A 39 -6.74 -0.30 2.33
CA VAL A 39 -7.66 -1.18 1.61
C VAL A 39 -7.66 -2.57 2.24
N VAL A 40 -8.78 -3.26 2.12
CA VAL A 40 -8.87 -4.69 2.38
C VAL A 40 -8.62 -5.38 1.04
N ALA A 41 -7.72 -6.33 1.02
CA ALA A 41 -7.31 -6.98 -0.23
C ALA A 41 -7.13 -8.48 -0.07
N SER A 42 -7.27 -9.19 -1.18
CA SER A 42 -7.02 -10.62 -1.27
C SER A 42 -5.67 -10.86 -1.93
N VAL A 43 -4.86 -11.73 -1.35
CA VAL A 43 -3.54 -12.06 -1.89
C VAL A 43 -3.72 -12.98 -3.10
N LYS A 44 -3.30 -12.51 -4.27
CA LYS A 44 -3.43 -13.25 -5.53
C LYS A 44 -2.16 -14.00 -5.91
N LYS A 45 -1.00 -13.49 -5.55
CA LYS A 45 0.29 -14.16 -5.78
C LYS A 45 1.15 -14.01 -4.54
N ALA A 46 1.75 -15.11 -4.10
CA ALA A 46 2.63 -15.12 -2.94
C ALA A 46 3.71 -16.18 -3.11
N THR A 47 4.87 -15.91 -2.50
CA THR A 47 5.96 -16.87 -2.44
C THR A 47 5.62 -17.96 -1.41
N PRO A 48 5.78 -19.24 -1.74
CA PRO A 48 5.55 -20.32 -0.78
C PRO A 48 6.44 -20.15 0.46
N GLY A 49 5.88 -20.38 1.64
CA GLY A 49 6.62 -20.26 2.89
C GLY A 49 6.74 -18.85 3.46
N GLY A 50 6.16 -17.85 2.82
CA GLY A 50 6.15 -16.50 3.33
C GLY A 50 5.18 -16.30 4.50
N VAL A 51 5.27 -15.13 5.13
CA VAL A 51 4.40 -14.76 6.26
C VAL A 51 2.94 -14.68 5.82
N VAL A 52 2.71 -14.23 4.59
CA VAL A 52 1.38 -14.08 4.00
C VAL A 52 1.22 -15.10 2.88
N LYS A 53 0.09 -15.78 2.85
CA LYS A 53 -0.18 -16.86 1.91
C LYS A 53 -1.19 -16.43 0.85
N LYS A 54 -1.13 -17.07 -0.31
CA LYS A 54 -2.10 -16.87 -1.39
C LYS A 54 -3.52 -17.17 -0.89
N GLY A 55 -4.46 -16.32 -1.24
CA GLY A 55 -5.87 -16.44 -0.85
C GLY A 55 -6.20 -15.78 0.48
N GLU A 56 -5.21 -15.35 1.23
CA GLU A 56 -5.42 -14.68 2.51
C GLU A 56 -5.99 -13.27 2.29
N VAL A 57 -6.87 -12.84 3.19
CA VAL A 57 -7.42 -11.47 3.18
C VAL A 57 -6.60 -10.63 4.15
N VAL A 58 -6.08 -9.51 3.67
CA VAL A 58 -5.18 -8.66 4.44
C VAL A 58 -5.59 -7.19 4.34
N LYS A 59 -5.10 -6.38 5.28
CA LYS A 59 -5.18 -4.92 5.18
C LYS A 59 -3.85 -4.41 4.63
N ALA A 60 -3.93 -3.42 3.75
CA ALA A 60 -2.73 -2.84 3.16
C ALA A 60 -2.91 -1.34 3.02
N VAL A 61 -1.82 -0.59 3.18
CA VAL A 61 -1.80 0.84 2.94
C VAL A 61 -1.17 1.12 1.59
N VAL A 62 -1.79 1.99 0.81
CA VAL A 62 -1.28 2.36 -0.52
C VAL A 62 -0.09 3.30 -0.33
N VAL A 63 1.07 2.91 -0.86
CA VAL A 63 2.32 3.68 -0.70
C VAL A 63 2.72 4.45 -1.95
N ARG A 64 2.25 4.02 -3.13
CA ARG A 64 2.47 4.74 -4.38
C ARG A 64 1.39 4.37 -5.40
N THR A 65 1.08 5.32 -6.28
CA THR A 65 0.08 5.12 -7.33
C THR A 65 0.58 5.65 -8.66
N ALA A 66 0.14 5.02 -9.73
CA ALA A 66 0.44 5.49 -11.09
C ALA A 66 -0.33 6.76 -11.45
N SER A 67 -1.50 6.98 -10.86
CA SER A 67 -2.29 8.20 -11.05
C SER A 67 -1.67 9.40 -10.36
N GLY A 68 -0.90 9.17 -9.30
CA GLY A 68 -0.15 10.21 -8.62
C GLY A 68 -0.93 11.05 -7.65
N LEU A 69 -0.28 12.09 -7.16
CA LEU A 69 -0.77 12.95 -6.10
C LEU A 69 -0.32 14.38 -6.37
N ARG A 70 -1.24 15.33 -6.27
CA ARG A 70 -0.93 16.75 -6.36
C ARG A 70 -0.63 17.29 -4.95
N ARG A 71 0.50 17.95 -4.80
CA ARG A 71 0.93 18.51 -3.53
C ARG A 71 0.52 19.97 -3.38
N GLU A 72 0.47 20.46 -2.14
CA GLU A 72 0.05 21.82 -1.83
C GLU A 72 0.97 22.87 -2.44
N ASP A 73 2.25 22.56 -2.64
CA ASP A 73 3.22 23.47 -3.23
C ASP A 73 3.12 23.56 -4.76
N GLY A 74 2.12 22.91 -5.35
CA GLY A 74 1.91 22.92 -6.79
C GLY A 74 2.67 21.83 -7.54
N THR A 75 3.51 21.06 -6.88
CA THR A 75 4.20 19.94 -7.53
C THR A 75 3.28 18.72 -7.63
N TYR A 76 3.66 17.80 -8.49
CA TYR A 76 2.90 16.58 -8.75
C TYR A 76 3.84 15.40 -8.72
N ILE A 77 3.47 14.36 -7.96
CA ILE A 77 4.27 13.14 -7.89
C ILE A 77 3.49 11.99 -8.50
N ARG A 78 4.15 11.20 -9.34
CA ARG A 78 3.59 10.00 -9.96
C ARG A 78 4.61 8.88 -9.89
N PHE A 79 4.11 7.67 -9.78
CA PHE A 79 4.94 6.48 -9.74
C PHE A 79 4.62 5.60 -10.95
N ASP A 80 5.51 4.64 -11.24
CA ASP A 80 5.34 3.75 -12.40
C ASP A 80 4.26 2.70 -12.18
N GLU A 81 3.90 2.46 -10.93
CA GLU A 81 2.97 1.38 -10.59
C GLU A 81 2.15 1.71 -9.35
N ASN A 82 1.09 0.95 -9.14
CA ASN A 82 0.33 0.97 -7.89
C ASN A 82 0.93 -0.06 -6.94
N ALA A 83 1.27 0.34 -5.74
CA ALA A 83 1.84 -0.56 -4.75
C ALA A 83 1.32 -0.28 -3.35
N ALA A 84 1.30 -1.33 -2.54
CA ALA A 84 0.83 -1.28 -1.18
C ALA A 84 1.74 -2.08 -0.27
N VAL A 85 1.68 -1.77 1.02
CA VAL A 85 2.41 -2.49 2.07
C VAL A 85 1.39 -3.12 3.00
N ILE A 86 1.55 -4.40 3.29
CA ILE A 86 0.65 -5.12 4.19
C ILE A 86 0.89 -4.66 5.61
N ILE A 87 -0.18 -4.31 6.31
CA ILE A 87 -0.13 -3.77 7.66
C ILE A 87 -0.91 -4.62 8.64
N LYS A 88 -0.57 -4.46 9.91
CA LYS A 88 -1.32 -5.02 11.03
C LYS A 88 -2.43 -4.05 11.43
N ASP A 89 -3.29 -4.47 12.36
CA ASP A 89 -4.38 -3.64 12.85
C ASP A 89 -3.90 -2.36 13.57
N ASP A 90 -2.68 -2.37 14.11
CA ASP A 90 -2.07 -1.22 14.77
C ASP A 90 -1.33 -0.28 13.82
N LYS A 91 -1.51 -0.45 12.51
CA LYS A 91 -0.87 0.32 11.44
C LYS A 91 0.63 0.07 11.27
N SER A 92 1.20 -0.91 11.97
CA SER A 92 2.60 -1.26 11.75
C SER A 92 2.74 -2.20 10.54
N PRO A 93 3.86 -2.12 9.80
CA PRO A 93 4.07 -3.02 8.67
C PRO A 93 4.25 -4.45 9.15
N LYS A 94 3.69 -5.39 8.42
CA LYS A 94 3.81 -6.81 8.73
C LYS A 94 5.19 -7.35 8.35
N GLY A 95 5.79 -6.78 7.32
CA GLY A 95 7.14 -7.14 6.89
C GLY A 95 8.20 -6.30 7.59
N THR A 96 9.46 -6.64 7.35
CA THR A 96 10.62 -5.96 7.93
C THR A 96 11.36 -5.08 6.93
N ARG A 97 11.04 -5.17 5.64
CA ARG A 97 11.67 -4.40 4.57
C ARG A 97 10.63 -3.86 3.62
N ILE A 98 10.92 -2.68 3.07
CA ILE A 98 10.08 -2.04 2.04
C ILE A 98 10.91 -1.93 0.77
N PHE A 99 10.31 -2.22 -0.39
CA PHE A 99 10.97 -2.17 -1.68
C PHE A 99 10.49 -0.97 -2.49
N GLY A 100 11.43 -0.24 -3.07
CA GLY A 100 11.14 0.90 -3.92
C GLY A 100 10.72 2.16 -3.16
N PRO A 101 10.43 3.24 -3.89
CA PRO A 101 10.10 4.52 -3.26
C PRO A 101 8.70 4.52 -2.67
N VAL A 102 8.52 5.32 -1.64
CA VAL A 102 7.20 5.61 -1.05
C VAL A 102 7.00 7.12 -0.98
N ALA A 103 5.76 7.56 -0.97
CA ALA A 103 5.45 8.98 -0.86
C ALA A 103 5.55 9.46 0.58
N ARG A 104 6.09 10.67 0.77
CA ARG A 104 6.27 11.25 2.11
C ARG A 104 4.95 11.58 2.81
N GLU A 105 3.84 11.63 2.09
CA GLU A 105 2.52 11.86 2.65
C GLU A 105 2.08 10.81 3.67
N LEU A 106 2.74 9.65 3.70
CA LEU A 106 2.48 8.63 4.70
C LEU A 106 2.76 9.12 6.13
N ARG A 107 3.62 10.11 6.30
CA ARG A 107 3.93 10.68 7.62
C ARG A 107 2.70 11.34 8.24
N GLU A 108 1.89 12.01 7.43
CA GLU A 108 0.67 12.68 7.90
C GLU A 108 -0.39 11.70 8.35
N LYS A 109 -0.30 10.45 7.91
CA LYS A 109 -1.25 9.39 8.24
C LYS A 109 -0.71 8.42 9.29
N ASP A 110 0.39 8.79 9.97
CA ASP A 110 1.00 8.02 11.05
C ASP A 110 1.67 6.70 10.63
N TYR A 111 2.15 6.64 9.41
CA TYR A 111 2.90 5.48 8.91
C TYR A 111 4.42 5.70 8.98
N THR A 112 4.89 6.22 10.10
CA THR A 112 6.32 6.55 10.27
C THR A 112 7.22 5.32 10.23
N LYS A 113 6.73 4.16 10.69
CA LYS A 113 7.52 2.92 10.63
C LYS A 113 7.78 2.50 9.18
N ILE A 114 6.78 2.67 8.30
CA ILE A 114 6.95 2.36 6.89
C ILE A 114 7.97 3.31 6.26
N LEU A 115 7.89 4.60 6.59
CA LEU A 115 8.85 5.58 6.07
C LEU A 115 10.28 5.27 6.52
N SER A 116 10.47 4.81 7.76
CA SER A 116 11.80 4.48 8.26
C SER A 116 12.39 3.24 7.60
N LEU A 117 11.56 2.33 7.12
CA LEU A 117 12.01 1.11 6.44
C LEU A 117 12.18 1.31 4.93
N ALA A 118 11.62 2.36 4.37
CA ALA A 118 11.66 2.59 2.93
C ALA A 118 13.06 3.03 2.49
N PRO A 119 13.56 2.51 1.35
CA PRO A 119 14.87 2.91 0.84
C PRO A 119 14.89 4.32 0.29
N GLU A 120 13.75 4.82 -0.13
CA GLU A 120 13.63 6.16 -0.71
C GLU A 120 12.26 6.74 -0.39
N VAL A 121 12.23 7.98 0.07
CA VAL A 121 10.98 8.70 0.37
C VAL A 121 10.90 9.91 -0.55
N LEU A 122 9.91 9.93 -1.39
CA LEU A 122 9.67 10.98 -2.37
C LEU A 122 8.40 11.77 -2.01
#